data_aaeeb419c77fae1eedb391252d8cbc76
#
_entry.id   aaeeb419c77fae1eedb391252d8cbc76
#
_cell.length_a   1.000
_cell.length_b   1.000
_cell.length_c   1.000
_cell.angle_alpha   90.00
_cell.angle_beta   90.00
_cell.angle_gamma   90.00
#
_symmetry.space_group_name_H-M   'P 1'
#
loop_
_entity.id
_entity.type
_entity.pdbx_description
1 polymer ?
#
loop_
_entity_poly.entity_id
_entity_poly.type
_entity_poly.pdbx_seq_one_letter_code
_entity_poly.pdbx_strand_id
1 'polypeptide(L)'
;MIIGANGERAEFQTGKKIEPENWDNGKQQAKGKTAEAKLLNAYLNQLRNKVYLKEIELMQRGFLITAKLLRDAVVDKVEVLNEKTIFQVFSEHNEEQRKLVGNGLSKATYWVSEYTYRLLKEFVEQKYKRSDLFLRELNIGFIQSFHVFLKTDKGMSQNSATKHLKLLKKLVNMAIANSYMTFNPFATYKVEREPVEIDFLDDEELRKIINFETPLPRLERARDMFLFGCFTGLSYI
;
A
#
# COMPACT_ATOMS: atom_id res chain seq x y z
N MET A 1 -6.20 15.94 -32.26
CA MET A 1 -7.36 16.34 -31.44
C MET A 1 -6.84 17.09 -30.22
N ILE A 2 -7.51 18.18 -29.85
CA ILE A 2 -7.14 19.00 -28.68
C ILE A 2 -8.19 18.78 -27.60
N ILE A 3 -7.73 18.57 -26.37
CA ILE A 3 -8.57 18.53 -25.16
C ILE A 3 -8.27 19.78 -24.35
N GLY A 4 -9.31 20.50 -23.95
CA GLY A 4 -9.22 21.64 -23.04
C GLY A 4 -9.87 21.32 -21.70
N ALA A 5 -9.19 21.63 -20.57
CA ALA A 5 -9.74 21.53 -19.23
C ALA A 5 -9.06 22.57 -18.32
N ASN A 6 -9.86 23.29 -17.53
CA ASN A 6 -9.40 24.30 -16.56
C ASN A 6 -8.39 25.33 -17.10
N GLY A 7 -8.59 25.78 -18.37
CA GLY A 7 -7.69 26.75 -19.03
C GLY A 7 -6.44 26.14 -19.65
N GLU A 8 -6.16 24.87 -19.44
CA GLU A 8 -5.07 24.13 -20.07
C GLU A 8 -5.52 23.45 -21.36
N ARG A 9 -4.57 23.16 -22.27
CA ARG A 9 -4.79 22.40 -23.48
C ARG A 9 -3.77 21.28 -23.62
N ALA A 10 -4.23 20.11 -24.09
CA ALA A 10 -3.37 18.98 -24.40
C ALA A 10 -3.76 18.39 -25.76
N GLU A 11 -2.77 17.96 -26.51
CA GLU A 11 -2.94 17.44 -27.87
C GLU A 11 -2.59 15.96 -27.94
N PHE A 12 -3.29 15.22 -28.81
CA PHE A 12 -2.92 13.87 -29.19
C PHE A 12 -3.27 13.60 -30.66
N GLN A 13 -2.53 12.70 -31.28
CA GLN A 13 -2.73 12.31 -32.67
C GLN A 13 -3.85 11.28 -32.73
N THR A 14 -4.79 11.48 -33.68
CA THR A 14 -5.88 10.52 -33.93
C THR A 14 -5.50 9.42 -34.93
N GLY A 15 -4.34 9.53 -35.57
CA GLY A 15 -3.88 8.60 -36.59
C GLY A 15 -4.66 8.68 -37.91
N LYS A 16 -5.62 9.60 -38.02
CA LYS A 16 -6.42 9.82 -39.25
C LYS A 16 -5.95 11.06 -39.97
N LYS A 17 -5.98 11.01 -41.32
CA LYS A 17 -5.62 12.13 -42.19
C LYS A 17 -6.83 12.46 -43.05
N ILE A 18 -6.98 13.72 -43.39
CA ILE A 18 -8.01 14.24 -44.31
C ILE A 18 -7.42 15.42 -45.07
N GLU A 19 -7.82 15.59 -46.34
CA GLU A 19 -7.44 16.76 -47.12
C GLU A 19 -8.07 18.03 -46.54
N PRO A 20 -7.32 19.15 -46.43
CA PRO A 20 -7.80 20.38 -45.82
C PRO A 20 -9.12 20.91 -46.40
N GLU A 21 -9.33 20.73 -47.70
CA GLU A 21 -10.56 21.16 -48.40
C GLU A 21 -11.80 20.40 -47.89
N ASN A 22 -11.63 19.15 -47.49
CA ASN A 22 -12.68 18.27 -46.99
C ASN A 22 -12.94 18.41 -45.48
N TRP A 23 -12.25 19.34 -44.81
CA TRP A 23 -12.42 19.58 -43.40
C TRP A 23 -13.24 20.84 -43.10
N ASP A 24 -14.21 20.76 -42.19
CA ASP A 24 -14.99 21.87 -41.71
C ASP A 24 -14.42 22.33 -40.37
N ASN A 25 -13.69 23.43 -40.35
CA ASN A 25 -13.09 24.01 -39.16
C ASN A 25 -14.12 24.49 -38.13
N GLY A 26 -15.28 24.96 -38.56
CA GLY A 26 -16.34 25.46 -37.69
C GLY A 26 -17.00 24.31 -36.92
N LYS A 27 -17.31 23.23 -37.62
CA LYS A 27 -17.97 22.05 -37.05
C LYS A 27 -16.99 20.99 -36.51
N GLN A 28 -15.69 21.16 -36.79
CA GLN A 28 -14.64 20.20 -36.42
C GLN A 28 -14.96 18.76 -36.88
N GLN A 29 -15.33 18.62 -38.17
CA GLN A 29 -15.73 17.36 -38.81
C GLN A 29 -15.43 17.34 -40.32
N ALA A 30 -15.41 16.16 -40.91
CA ALA A 30 -15.28 16.01 -42.33
C ALA A 30 -16.54 16.50 -43.08
N LYS A 31 -16.35 17.25 -44.17
CA LYS A 31 -17.42 17.73 -45.06
C LYS A 31 -17.95 16.60 -45.95
N GLY A 32 -19.20 16.74 -46.40
CA GLY A 32 -19.81 15.85 -47.38
C GLY A 32 -20.51 14.64 -46.77
N LYS A 33 -21.09 13.81 -47.64
CA LYS A 33 -21.88 12.62 -47.30
C LYS A 33 -21.23 11.32 -47.77
N THR A 34 -19.97 11.36 -48.19
CA THR A 34 -19.22 10.18 -48.65
C THR A 34 -19.09 9.15 -47.50
N ALA A 35 -18.93 7.89 -47.87
CA ALA A 35 -18.74 6.82 -46.86
C ALA A 35 -17.53 7.09 -45.96
N GLU A 36 -16.43 7.61 -46.51
CA GLU A 36 -15.21 7.96 -45.79
C GLU A 36 -15.45 9.11 -44.82
N ALA A 37 -16.15 10.18 -45.22
CA ALA A 37 -16.49 11.30 -44.32
C ALA A 37 -17.37 10.85 -43.16
N LYS A 38 -18.36 9.98 -43.41
CA LYS A 38 -19.24 9.41 -42.41
C LYS A 38 -18.44 8.55 -41.42
N LEU A 39 -17.53 7.72 -41.89
CA LEU A 39 -16.70 6.82 -41.08
C LEU A 39 -15.74 7.62 -40.23
N LEU A 40 -15.10 8.66 -40.78
CA LEU A 40 -14.23 9.56 -40.01
C LEU A 40 -15.00 10.31 -38.92
N ASN A 41 -16.18 10.85 -39.25
CA ASN A 41 -17.02 11.56 -38.28
C ASN A 41 -17.53 10.64 -37.20
N ALA A 42 -17.90 9.39 -37.49
CA ALA A 42 -18.27 8.39 -36.50
C ALA A 42 -17.08 8.09 -35.55
N TYR A 43 -15.89 7.91 -36.08
CA TYR A 43 -14.67 7.71 -35.28
C TYR A 43 -14.36 8.90 -34.37
N LEU A 44 -14.45 10.14 -34.88
CA LEU A 44 -14.25 11.35 -34.09
C LEU A 44 -15.29 11.49 -32.97
N ASN A 45 -16.54 11.09 -33.24
CA ASN A 45 -17.59 11.09 -32.22
C ASN A 45 -17.33 10.02 -31.16
N GLN A 46 -16.84 8.83 -31.51
CA GLN A 46 -16.41 7.83 -30.54
C GLN A 46 -15.28 8.34 -29.64
N LEU A 47 -14.29 9.04 -30.22
CA LEU A 47 -13.22 9.65 -29.42
C LEU A 47 -13.76 10.74 -28.47
N ARG A 48 -14.69 11.59 -28.91
CA ARG A 48 -15.33 12.59 -28.04
C ARG A 48 -16.05 11.92 -26.87
N ASN A 49 -16.81 10.87 -27.16
CA ASN A 49 -17.51 10.10 -26.14
C ASN A 49 -16.53 9.43 -25.17
N LYS A 50 -15.40 8.89 -25.67
CA LYS A 50 -14.36 8.30 -24.81
C LYS A 50 -13.77 9.36 -23.86
N VAL A 51 -13.49 10.58 -24.36
CA VAL A 51 -13.01 11.69 -23.53
C VAL A 51 -14.01 12.02 -22.42
N TYR A 52 -15.28 12.18 -22.79
CA TYR A 52 -16.36 12.52 -21.85
C TYR A 52 -16.56 11.44 -20.78
N LEU A 53 -16.57 10.18 -21.16
CA LEU A 53 -16.69 9.07 -20.20
C LEU A 53 -15.48 9.01 -19.25
N LYS A 54 -14.27 9.25 -19.76
CA LYS A 54 -13.06 9.31 -18.91
C LYS A 54 -13.06 10.51 -18.00
N GLU A 55 -13.58 11.64 -18.40
CA GLU A 55 -13.77 12.81 -17.55
C GLU A 55 -14.70 12.50 -16.37
N ILE A 56 -15.87 11.90 -16.64
CA ILE A 56 -16.82 11.49 -15.59
C ILE A 56 -16.17 10.48 -14.64
N GLU A 57 -15.48 9.48 -15.19
CA GLU A 57 -14.78 8.46 -14.40
C GLU A 57 -13.76 9.08 -13.44
N LEU A 58 -12.93 10.00 -13.94
CA LEU A 58 -11.92 10.70 -13.15
C LEU A 58 -12.54 11.64 -12.11
N MET A 59 -13.64 12.33 -12.47
CA MET A 59 -14.38 13.17 -11.52
C MET A 59 -14.99 12.35 -10.38
N GLN A 60 -15.62 11.23 -10.68
CA GLN A 60 -16.19 10.33 -9.67
C GLN A 60 -15.13 9.77 -8.72
N ARG A 61 -13.91 9.61 -9.22
CA ARG A 61 -12.73 9.18 -8.44
C ARG A 61 -12.06 10.33 -7.68
N GLY A 62 -12.58 11.56 -7.78
CA GLY A 62 -12.08 12.74 -7.07
C GLY A 62 -10.75 13.29 -7.60
N PHE A 63 -10.38 12.99 -8.86
CA PHE A 63 -9.22 13.62 -9.47
C PHE A 63 -9.49 15.06 -9.86
N LEU A 64 -8.47 15.92 -9.68
CA LEU A 64 -8.48 17.24 -10.30
C LEU A 64 -8.27 17.08 -11.80
N ILE A 65 -9.26 17.45 -12.60
CA ILE A 65 -9.24 17.26 -14.05
C ILE A 65 -8.30 18.29 -14.69
N THR A 66 -7.22 17.79 -15.31
CA THR A 66 -6.34 18.59 -16.16
C THR A 66 -6.39 18.07 -17.61
N ALA A 67 -6.12 18.94 -18.58
CA ALA A 67 -6.10 18.54 -19.99
C ALA A 67 -5.08 17.42 -20.26
N LYS A 68 -3.93 17.45 -19.56
CA LYS A 68 -2.91 16.41 -19.66
C LYS A 68 -3.40 15.08 -19.10
N LEU A 69 -4.05 15.07 -17.94
CA LEU A 69 -4.60 13.87 -17.33
C LEU A 69 -5.66 13.21 -18.24
N LEU A 70 -6.59 14.01 -18.79
CA LEU A 70 -7.61 13.53 -19.72
C LEU A 70 -6.98 12.95 -21.01
N ARG A 71 -6.02 13.65 -21.60
CA ARG A 71 -5.29 13.14 -22.77
C ARG A 71 -4.67 11.78 -22.48
N ASP A 72 -3.92 11.68 -21.38
CA ASP A 72 -3.17 10.48 -21.02
C ASP A 72 -4.13 9.31 -20.73
N ALA A 73 -5.28 9.58 -20.10
CA ALA A 73 -6.33 8.59 -19.85
C ALA A 73 -7.04 8.12 -21.15
N VAL A 74 -7.19 9.00 -22.14
CA VAL A 74 -7.84 8.65 -23.43
C VAL A 74 -6.91 7.85 -24.35
N VAL A 75 -5.60 8.15 -24.32
CA VAL A 75 -4.57 7.49 -25.13
C VAL A 75 -4.07 6.19 -24.49
N ASP A 76 -4.67 5.77 -23.36
CA ASP A 76 -4.28 4.59 -22.57
C ASP A 76 -2.79 4.63 -22.13
N LYS A 77 -2.20 5.84 -22.08
CA LYS A 77 -0.87 6.06 -21.53
C LYS A 77 -0.85 6.20 -20.02
N VAL A 78 -1.99 6.49 -19.43
CA VAL A 78 -2.23 6.28 -18.01
C VAL A 78 -2.79 4.86 -17.93
N GLU A 79 -1.99 3.91 -17.50
CA GLU A 79 -2.54 2.78 -16.78
C GLU A 79 -3.46 3.41 -15.74
N VAL A 80 -4.77 3.20 -15.91
CA VAL A 80 -5.72 3.45 -14.82
C VAL A 80 -5.19 2.58 -13.70
N LEU A 81 -4.44 3.19 -12.80
CA LEU A 81 -3.93 2.50 -11.61
C LEU A 81 -5.14 1.75 -11.09
N ASN A 82 -5.01 0.45 -11.02
CA ASN A 82 -6.04 -0.43 -10.48
C ASN A 82 -6.18 0.04 -9.03
N GLU A 83 -7.09 1.02 -8.80
CA GLU A 83 -7.16 1.79 -7.56
C GLU A 83 -7.61 0.87 -6.45
N LYS A 84 -6.62 0.19 -5.87
CA LYS A 84 -6.85 -0.62 -4.68
C LYS A 84 -6.83 0.25 -3.43
N THR A 85 -7.64 -0.15 -2.49
CA THR A 85 -7.60 0.40 -1.13
C THR A 85 -6.56 -0.33 -0.29
N ILE A 86 -6.18 0.28 0.83
CA ILE A 86 -5.18 -0.32 1.73
C ILE A 86 -5.69 -1.65 2.31
N PHE A 87 -6.98 -1.74 2.65
CA PHE A 87 -7.53 -2.96 3.26
C PHE A 87 -7.77 -4.06 2.24
N GLN A 88 -8.01 -3.74 0.95
CA GLN A 88 -8.01 -4.75 -0.11
C GLN A 88 -6.65 -5.42 -0.25
N VAL A 89 -5.57 -4.62 -0.38
CA VAL A 89 -4.20 -5.15 -0.48
C VAL A 89 -3.80 -5.91 0.78
N PHE A 90 -4.19 -5.41 1.95
CA PHE A 90 -3.88 -6.08 3.20
C PHE A 90 -4.63 -7.41 3.34
N SER A 91 -5.92 -7.46 3.00
CA SER A 91 -6.71 -8.70 3.04
C SER A 91 -6.15 -9.75 2.11
N GLU A 92 -5.84 -9.38 0.86
CA GLU A 92 -5.21 -10.28 -0.12
C GLU A 92 -3.90 -10.85 0.43
N HIS A 93 -3.03 -9.99 0.99
CA HIS A 93 -1.79 -10.42 1.62
C HIS A 93 -2.03 -11.40 2.77
N ASN A 94 -3.00 -11.13 3.65
CA ASN A 94 -3.30 -11.99 4.79
C ASN A 94 -3.88 -13.33 4.35
N GLU A 95 -4.70 -13.36 3.31
CA GLU A 95 -5.20 -14.62 2.73
C GLU A 95 -4.07 -15.50 2.17
N GLU A 96 -3.09 -14.88 1.48
CA GLU A 96 -1.90 -15.59 0.99
C GLU A 96 -1.06 -16.10 2.16
N GLN A 97 -0.81 -15.27 3.17
CA GLN A 97 -0.07 -15.67 4.38
C GLN A 97 -0.76 -16.83 5.12
N ARG A 98 -2.09 -16.82 5.19
CA ARG A 98 -2.86 -17.88 5.82
C ARG A 98 -2.62 -19.25 5.17
N LYS A 99 -2.51 -19.29 3.84
CA LYS A 99 -2.22 -20.52 3.08
C LYS A 99 -0.83 -21.08 3.37
N LEU A 100 0.11 -20.20 3.75
CA LEU A 100 1.51 -20.58 4.04
C LEU A 100 1.74 -20.99 5.50
N VAL A 101 0.74 -20.85 6.38
CA VAL A 101 0.86 -21.26 7.80
C VAL A 101 1.11 -22.76 7.88
N GLY A 102 2.22 -23.15 8.51
CA GLY A 102 2.70 -24.54 8.58
C GLY A 102 3.54 -24.98 7.38
N ASN A 103 3.59 -24.19 6.31
CA ASN A 103 4.39 -24.41 5.11
C ASN A 103 5.35 -23.24 4.90
N GLY A 104 6.29 -23.03 5.82
CA GLY A 104 7.28 -21.97 5.77
C GLY A 104 6.90 -20.69 6.49
N LEU A 105 5.66 -20.54 6.96
CA LEU A 105 5.22 -19.43 7.79
C LEU A 105 4.73 -19.90 9.16
N SER A 106 5.24 -19.29 10.24
CA SER A 106 4.75 -19.58 11.58
C SER A 106 3.37 -18.95 11.83
N LYS A 107 2.54 -19.61 12.67
CA LYS A 107 1.29 -19.04 13.16
C LYS A 107 1.49 -17.66 13.79
N ALA A 108 2.55 -17.47 14.57
CA ALA A 108 2.85 -16.22 15.24
C ALA A 108 3.05 -15.06 14.25
N THR A 109 3.75 -15.29 13.14
CA THR A 109 3.93 -14.28 12.07
C THR A 109 2.60 -13.90 11.43
N TYR A 110 1.75 -14.87 11.12
CA TYR A 110 0.40 -14.61 10.60
C TYR A 110 -0.44 -13.78 11.58
N TRP A 111 -0.44 -14.12 12.88
CA TRP A 111 -1.16 -13.37 13.90
C TRP A 111 -0.71 -11.92 14.03
N VAL A 112 0.59 -11.65 13.87
CA VAL A 112 1.10 -10.26 13.84
C VAL A 112 0.52 -9.50 12.64
N SER A 113 0.39 -10.15 11.49
CA SER A 113 -0.22 -9.53 10.31
C SER A 113 -1.70 -9.20 10.53
N GLU A 114 -2.48 -10.15 11.02
CA GLU A 114 -3.89 -9.96 11.36
C GLU A 114 -4.10 -8.86 12.42
N TYR A 115 -3.24 -8.82 13.42
CA TYR A 115 -3.31 -7.80 14.46
C TYR A 115 -2.98 -6.41 13.89
N THR A 116 -1.98 -6.31 13.00
CA THR A 116 -1.65 -5.04 12.33
C THR A 116 -2.81 -4.54 11.47
N TYR A 117 -3.49 -5.44 10.75
CA TYR A 117 -4.68 -5.12 9.98
C TYR A 117 -5.77 -4.47 10.87
N ARG A 118 -6.06 -5.09 12.02
CA ARG A 118 -7.05 -4.55 12.98
C ARG A 118 -6.66 -3.19 13.53
N LEU A 119 -5.39 -3.01 13.92
CA LEU A 119 -4.87 -1.73 14.40
C LEU A 119 -4.99 -0.63 13.35
N LEU A 120 -4.66 -0.94 12.10
CA LEU A 120 -4.75 0.01 11.01
C LEU A 120 -6.21 0.39 10.71
N LYS A 121 -7.12 -0.58 10.76
CA LYS A 121 -8.55 -0.35 10.57
C LYS A 121 -9.11 0.57 11.64
N GLU A 122 -8.81 0.30 12.91
CA GLU A 122 -9.21 1.14 14.03
C GLU A 122 -8.66 2.57 13.90
N PHE A 123 -7.39 2.72 13.53
CA PHE A 123 -6.78 4.03 13.29
C PHE A 123 -7.49 4.81 12.18
N VAL A 124 -7.81 4.16 11.05
CA VAL A 124 -8.51 4.79 9.93
C VAL A 124 -9.92 5.22 10.34
N GLU A 125 -10.64 4.36 11.04
CA GLU A 125 -11.98 4.67 11.53
C GLU A 125 -11.97 5.82 12.54
N GLN A 126 -11.01 5.85 13.46
CA GLN A 126 -10.92 6.89 14.50
C GLN A 126 -10.51 8.24 13.92
N LYS A 127 -9.47 8.26 13.08
CA LYS A 127 -8.89 9.51 12.59
C LYS A 127 -9.59 10.07 11.36
N TYR A 128 -9.93 9.22 10.40
CA TYR A 128 -10.47 9.64 9.10
C TYR A 128 -12.00 9.48 9.02
N LYS A 129 -12.64 8.81 10.00
CA LYS A 129 -14.08 8.51 10.00
C LYS A 129 -14.53 7.77 8.73
N ARG A 130 -13.67 6.91 8.22
CA ARG A 130 -13.90 6.13 7.00
C ARG A 130 -13.60 4.65 7.26
N SER A 131 -14.24 3.77 6.48
CA SER A 131 -14.04 2.32 6.58
C SER A 131 -12.79 1.85 5.80
N ASP A 132 -12.32 2.64 4.83
CA ASP A 132 -11.15 2.31 4.00
C ASP A 132 -10.53 3.59 3.39
N LEU A 133 -9.31 3.48 2.87
CA LEU A 133 -8.57 4.56 2.20
C LEU A 133 -7.92 4.02 0.91
N PHE A 134 -7.94 4.84 -0.15
CA PHE A 134 -7.18 4.50 -1.35
C PHE A 134 -5.68 4.58 -1.08
N LEU A 135 -4.91 3.69 -1.72
CA LEU A 135 -3.45 3.68 -1.58
C LEU A 135 -2.79 5.04 -1.92
N ARG A 136 -3.35 5.79 -2.86
CA ARG A 136 -2.88 7.15 -3.22
C ARG A 136 -3.02 8.18 -2.11
N GLU A 137 -3.87 7.93 -1.11
CA GLU A 137 -4.09 8.84 0.02
C GLU A 137 -3.04 8.65 1.13
N LEU A 138 -2.28 7.54 1.06
CA LEU A 138 -1.22 7.25 2.03
C LEU A 138 -0.02 8.17 1.78
N ASN A 139 0.20 9.11 2.66
CA ASN A 139 1.33 10.04 2.62
C ASN A 139 2.19 9.90 3.89
N ILE A 140 3.28 10.65 3.98
CA ILE A 140 4.16 10.63 5.15
C ILE A 140 3.41 11.01 6.43
N GLY A 141 2.47 11.95 6.37
CA GLY A 141 1.64 12.37 7.50
C GLY A 141 0.75 11.24 8.01
N PHE A 142 0.24 10.37 7.11
CA PHE A 142 -0.48 9.15 7.49
C PHE A 142 0.43 8.22 8.29
N ILE A 143 1.64 7.96 7.80
CA ILE A 143 2.60 7.05 8.46
C ILE A 143 2.98 7.57 9.86
N GLN A 144 3.31 8.86 9.95
CA GLN A 144 3.62 9.51 11.23
C GLN A 144 2.45 9.42 12.22
N SER A 145 1.25 9.68 11.77
CA SER A 145 0.06 9.63 12.60
C SER A 145 -0.27 8.22 13.06
N PHE A 146 -0.09 7.22 12.21
CA PHE A 146 -0.25 5.82 12.60
C PHE A 146 0.81 5.41 13.64
N HIS A 147 2.05 5.87 13.48
CA HIS A 147 3.09 5.62 14.49
C HIS A 147 2.74 6.23 15.86
N VAL A 148 2.28 7.50 15.86
CA VAL A 148 1.81 8.15 17.10
C VAL A 148 0.67 7.35 17.72
N PHE A 149 -0.36 6.98 16.97
CA PHE A 149 -1.47 6.16 17.43
C PHE A 149 -0.99 4.84 18.09
N LEU A 150 -0.04 4.15 17.50
CA LEU A 150 0.52 2.91 18.07
C LEU A 150 1.20 3.17 19.44
N LYS A 151 1.89 4.31 19.58
CA LYS A 151 2.60 4.65 20.83
C LYS A 151 1.67 5.21 21.89
N THR A 152 0.77 6.12 21.55
CA THR A 152 -0.09 6.83 22.52
C THR A 152 -1.38 6.07 22.84
N ASP A 153 -2.15 5.72 21.81
CA ASP A 153 -3.47 5.14 22.03
C ASP A 153 -3.39 3.64 22.35
N LYS A 154 -2.35 2.96 21.84
CA LYS A 154 -2.10 1.54 22.09
C LYS A 154 -1.00 1.27 23.13
N GLY A 155 -0.31 2.29 23.61
CA GLY A 155 0.73 2.17 24.64
C GLY A 155 1.92 1.29 24.23
N MET A 156 2.20 1.18 22.92
CA MET A 156 3.26 0.29 22.45
C MET A 156 4.66 0.88 22.64
N SER A 157 5.62 0.02 23.00
CA SER A 157 7.04 0.36 22.93
C SER A 157 7.46 0.67 21.49
N GLN A 158 8.55 1.42 21.33
CA GLN A 158 9.11 1.75 20.00
C GLN A 158 9.33 0.50 19.15
N ASN A 159 9.91 -0.55 19.70
CA ASN A 159 10.20 -1.78 18.97
C ASN A 159 8.94 -2.54 18.55
N SER A 160 7.88 -2.49 19.35
CA SER A 160 6.58 -3.07 19.03
C SER A 160 5.89 -2.29 17.90
N ALA A 161 5.82 -0.96 18.01
CA ALA A 161 5.28 -0.10 16.97
C ALA A 161 6.05 -0.28 15.64
N THR A 162 7.37 -0.37 15.70
CA THR A 162 8.25 -0.61 14.55
C THR A 162 7.90 -1.89 13.78
N LYS A 163 7.48 -2.97 14.44
CA LYS A 163 7.06 -4.21 13.77
C LYS A 163 5.86 -3.96 12.85
N HIS A 164 4.86 -3.23 13.34
CA HIS A 164 3.64 -2.90 12.57
C HIS A 164 3.93 -1.94 11.42
N LEU A 165 4.80 -0.94 11.63
CA LEU A 165 5.24 -0.02 10.58
C LEU A 165 6.05 -0.73 9.49
N LYS A 166 6.91 -1.70 9.84
CA LYS A 166 7.64 -2.51 8.86
C LYS A 166 6.71 -3.35 8.01
N LEU A 167 5.65 -3.91 8.58
CA LEU A 167 4.65 -4.64 7.82
C LEU A 167 3.89 -3.70 6.86
N LEU A 168 3.45 -2.54 7.33
CA LEU A 168 2.81 -1.55 6.46
C LEU A 168 3.75 -1.11 5.32
N LYS A 169 5.04 -0.89 5.60
CA LYS A 169 6.05 -0.60 4.58
C LYS A 169 6.19 -1.73 3.54
N LYS A 170 6.14 -2.99 4.00
CA LYS A 170 6.14 -4.15 3.10
C LYS A 170 4.94 -4.11 2.15
N LEU A 171 3.74 -3.84 2.65
CA LEU A 171 2.51 -3.75 1.85
C LEU A 171 2.57 -2.60 0.84
N VAL A 172 3.05 -1.44 1.24
CA VAL A 172 3.29 -0.30 0.34
C VAL A 172 4.25 -0.67 -0.77
N ASN A 173 5.37 -1.33 -0.46
CA ASN A 173 6.33 -1.77 -1.47
C ASN A 173 5.72 -2.81 -2.43
N MET A 174 4.89 -3.72 -1.93
CA MET A 174 4.13 -4.66 -2.77
C MET A 174 3.14 -3.93 -3.68
N ALA A 175 2.44 -2.92 -3.16
CA ALA A 175 1.52 -2.10 -3.94
C ALA A 175 2.22 -1.34 -5.07
N ILE A 176 3.43 -0.83 -4.82
CA ILE A 176 4.27 -0.18 -5.83
C ILE A 176 4.74 -1.20 -6.88
N ALA A 177 5.23 -2.36 -6.45
CA ALA A 177 5.69 -3.42 -7.36
C ALA A 177 4.57 -3.93 -8.28
N ASN A 178 3.32 -3.94 -7.80
CA ASN A 178 2.14 -4.31 -8.58
C ASN A 178 1.47 -3.13 -9.32
N SER A 179 2.13 -1.97 -9.38
CA SER A 179 1.61 -0.76 -10.04
C SER A 179 0.26 -0.24 -9.49
N TYR A 180 -0.08 -0.57 -8.24
CA TYR A 180 -1.26 -0.01 -7.54
C TYR A 180 -0.97 1.37 -6.93
N MET A 181 0.30 1.76 -6.86
CA MET A 181 0.77 3.00 -6.26
C MET A 181 2.04 3.49 -6.96
N THR A 182 2.16 4.79 -7.23
CA THR A 182 3.30 5.38 -7.96
C THR A 182 4.34 6.02 -7.08
N PHE A 183 4.05 6.27 -5.81
CA PHE A 183 4.97 6.90 -4.86
C PHE A 183 5.09 6.09 -3.57
N ASN A 184 6.20 6.29 -2.86
CA ASN A 184 6.45 5.60 -1.59
C ASN A 184 6.37 6.58 -0.42
N PRO A 185 5.31 6.51 0.44
CA PRO A 185 5.20 7.38 1.62
C PRO A 185 6.28 7.12 2.68
N PHE A 186 6.99 6.00 2.60
CA PHE A 186 8.13 5.68 3.47
C PHE A 186 9.49 6.14 2.91
N ALA A 187 9.55 6.82 1.74
CA ALA A 187 10.81 7.19 1.12
C ALA A 187 11.72 8.02 2.06
N THR A 188 11.13 8.94 2.79
CA THR A 188 11.83 9.82 3.74
C THR A 188 11.59 9.45 5.20
N TYR A 189 10.77 8.42 5.47
CA TYR A 189 10.43 7.99 6.83
C TYR A 189 11.28 6.79 7.26
N LYS A 190 12.20 7.04 8.21
CA LYS A 190 13.03 5.98 8.80
C LYS A 190 12.26 5.28 9.93
N VAL A 191 12.14 3.97 9.82
CA VAL A 191 11.56 3.12 10.87
C VAL A 191 12.71 2.62 11.73
N GLU A 192 12.98 3.33 12.82
CA GLU A 192 14.09 3.03 13.73
C GLU A 192 13.68 2.09 14.85
N ARG A 193 14.65 1.31 15.31
CA ARG A 193 14.52 0.48 16.50
C ARG A 193 15.33 1.09 17.62
N GLU A 194 14.82 1.02 18.83
CA GLU A 194 15.60 1.30 20.03
C GLU A 194 16.46 0.06 20.35
N PRO A 195 17.74 0.27 20.72
CA PRO A 195 18.56 -0.81 21.24
C PRO A 195 17.89 -1.38 22.50
N VAL A 196 17.96 -2.67 22.66
CA VAL A 196 17.48 -3.35 23.88
C VAL A 196 18.71 -3.74 24.66
N GLU A 197 18.82 -3.25 25.87
CA GLU A 197 19.80 -3.76 26.82
C GLU A 197 19.39 -5.20 27.15
N ILE A 198 20.32 -6.11 26.99
CA ILE A 198 20.11 -7.53 27.32
C ILE A 198 20.82 -7.77 28.62
N ASP A 199 20.04 -7.99 29.67
CA ASP A 199 20.58 -8.46 30.92
C ASP A 199 21.11 -9.88 30.75
N PHE A 200 22.28 -10.15 31.24
CA PHE A 200 22.88 -11.48 31.29
C PHE A 200 23.35 -11.78 32.70
N LEU A 201 23.31 -13.04 33.05
CA LEU A 201 23.80 -13.47 34.37
C LEU A 201 25.33 -13.40 34.42
N ASP A 202 25.84 -12.84 35.50
CA ASP A 202 27.25 -12.95 35.79
C ASP A 202 27.62 -14.33 36.40
N ASP A 203 28.91 -14.57 36.61
CA ASP A 203 29.39 -15.84 37.14
C ASP A 203 28.89 -16.09 38.59
N GLU A 204 28.69 -15.06 39.37
CA GLU A 204 28.20 -15.19 40.76
C GLU A 204 26.71 -15.53 40.76
N GLU A 205 25.94 -14.90 39.91
CA GLU A 205 24.51 -15.16 39.75
C GLU A 205 24.28 -16.57 39.22
N LEU A 206 25.07 -16.99 38.21
CA LEU A 206 25.03 -18.35 37.71
C LEU A 206 25.36 -19.38 38.79
N ARG A 207 26.38 -19.14 39.63
CA ARG A 207 26.71 -20.01 40.76
C ARG A 207 25.57 -20.11 41.76
N LYS A 208 24.86 -19.01 42.05
CA LYS A 208 23.67 -19.02 42.93
C LYS A 208 22.59 -19.94 42.37
N ILE A 209 22.36 -19.92 41.03
CA ILE A 209 21.39 -20.81 40.39
C ILE A 209 21.85 -22.26 40.46
N ILE A 210 23.13 -22.55 40.24
CA ILE A 210 23.69 -23.92 40.34
C ILE A 210 23.46 -24.48 41.71
N ASN A 211 23.73 -23.70 42.76
CA ASN A 211 23.62 -24.12 44.17
C ASN A 211 22.21 -23.93 44.75
N PHE A 212 21.24 -23.52 43.93
CA PHE A 212 19.87 -23.32 44.41
C PHE A 212 19.19 -24.68 44.67
N GLU A 213 18.93 -24.96 45.96
CA GLU A 213 18.17 -26.14 46.39
C GLU A 213 16.70 -25.80 46.55
N THR A 214 15.83 -26.69 46.11
CA THR A 214 14.39 -26.52 46.23
C THR A 214 13.72 -27.87 46.47
N PRO A 215 12.73 -27.94 47.37
CA PRO A 215 11.94 -29.15 47.58
C PRO A 215 10.93 -29.43 46.48
N LEU A 216 10.83 -28.55 45.47
CA LEU A 216 9.85 -28.65 44.38
C LEU A 216 10.49 -29.25 43.12
N PRO A 217 10.19 -30.51 42.75
CA PRO A 217 10.82 -31.18 41.58
C PRO A 217 10.63 -30.42 40.24
N ARG A 218 9.58 -29.59 40.17
CA ARG A 218 9.33 -28.76 38.99
C ARG A 218 10.40 -27.66 38.80
N LEU A 219 10.79 -27.02 39.92
CA LEU A 219 11.79 -25.95 39.91
C LEU A 219 13.20 -26.53 39.69
N GLU A 220 13.48 -27.68 40.28
CA GLU A 220 14.73 -28.40 40.05
C GLU A 220 14.93 -28.72 38.58
N ARG A 221 13.93 -29.30 37.89
CA ARG A 221 13.98 -29.54 36.44
C ARG A 221 14.16 -28.26 35.65
N ALA A 222 13.46 -27.18 35.99
CA ALA A 222 13.58 -25.90 35.31
C ALA A 222 15.01 -25.35 35.44
N ARG A 223 15.61 -25.40 36.63
CA ARG A 223 17.01 -25.05 36.90
C ARG A 223 17.95 -25.85 36.01
N ASP A 224 17.81 -27.19 36.02
CA ASP A 224 18.71 -28.07 35.31
C ASP A 224 18.62 -27.87 33.78
N MET A 225 17.41 -27.66 33.23
CA MET A 225 17.23 -27.32 31.84
C MET A 225 17.84 -25.95 31.49
N PHE A 226 17.69 -24.95 32.37
CA PHE A 226 18.30 -23.64 32.17
C PHE A 226 19.84 -23.73 32.16
N LEU A 227 20.42 -24.39 33.15
CA LEU A 227 21.86 -24.62 33.23
C LEU A 227 22.40 -25.40 32.03
N PHE A 228 21.68 -26.44 31.61
CA PHE A 228 22.04 -27.16 30.39
C PHE A 228 22.12 -26.23 29.19
N GLY A 229 21.12 -25.32 29.01
CA GLY A 229 21.13 -24.30 27.96
C GLY A 229 22.31 -23.33 28.07
N CYS A 230 22.63 -22.87 29.29
CA CYS A 230 23.78 -21.99 29.55
C CYS A 230 25.12 -22.63 29.15
N PHE A 231 25.34 -23.89 29.51
CA PHE A 231 26.63 -24.59 29.27
C PHE A 231 26.75 -25.14 27.82
N THR A 232 25.65 -25.42 27.16
CA THR A 232 25.69 -26.00 25.82
C THR A 232 25.44 -25.00 24.69
N GLY A 233 24.93 -23.81 25.01
CA GLY A 233 24.48 -22.82 24.03
C GLY A 233 23.24 -23.25 23.24
N LEU A 234 22.58 -24.34 23.63
CA LEU A 234 21.37 -24.82 22.97
C LEU A 234 20.17 -24.02 23.45
N SER A 235 19.36 -23.52 22.52
CA SER A 235 18.10 -22.87 22.84
C SER A 235 17.01 -23.92 23.09
N TYR A 236 16.11 -23.62 24.00
CA TYR A 236 14.88 -24.40 24.18
C TYR A 236 13.99 -24.22 22.94
N ILE A 237 13.58 -25.31 22.32
CA ILE A 237 12.66 -25.35 21.17
C ILE A 237 11.28 -25.75 21.65
#